data_80f4b3ac6ba22e0557bf310452b0b606
#
_entry.id   80f4b3ac6ba22e0557bf310452b0b606
#
_cell.length_a   1.000
_cell.length_b   1.000
_cell.length_c   1.000
_cell.angle_alpha   90.00
_cell.angle_beta   90.00
_cell.angle_gamma   90.00
#
_symmetry.space_group_name_H-M   'P 1'
#
loop_
_entity.id
_entity.type
_entity.pdbx_description
1 polymer ?
#
loop_
_entity_poly.entity_id
_entity_poly.type
_entity_poly.pdbx_seq_one_letter_code
_entity_poly.pdbx_strand_id
1 'polypeptide(L)'
;MRDGPLAQMTLAWIRGFYREPEAVFWVFGFPIVLAFALGIAFKNRGPGELRVGVLRGAQDSAIAQVLDVTPALAAAVLDSGVARTQLRTGRIALLVVPGSPIVYRYDSTRTESRLARLEVDDALQRAGGRADAAVVRDDRVTEPGARYIDFLIPGLLGMNLMGSGLWGVGFSVVQARTKGLLKRFLATPMRKSEYLLSYMLSRLLFLLLEVGALVGFGWWIFDVGVHGTFAALGLCTLVGAFSFAGLGLLVASRAKTIEAVSGLMNLVMLPMWILSGTFFSYARFPEAMQPFLRALPLTALNDALRGVMVDGASLMGIAVPLGVVAAWGAVSFL
;
A
#
# COMPACT_ATOMS: atom_id res chain seq x y z
N MET A 1 -43.16 10.01 -15.22
CA MET A 1 -42.68 10.88 -14.13
C MET A 1 -41.43 11.61 -14.64
N ARG A 2 -41.46 12.93 -14.75
CA ARG A 2 -40.24 13.69 -15.13
C ARG A 2 -39.33 13.72 -13.89
N ASP A 3 -38.24 13.01 -13.96
CA ASP A 3 -37.22 13.06 -12.89
C ASP A 3 -36.85 14.50 -12.64
N GLY A 4 -36.82 14.90 -11.36
CA GLY A 4 -36.51 16.28 -10.99
C GLY A 4 -35.09 16.71 -11.47
N PRO A 5 -34.81 18.03 -11.57
CA PRO A 5 -33.53 18.54 -12.08
C PRO A 5 -32.32 17.94 -11.35
N LEU A 6 -32.43 17.68 -10.05
CA LEU A 6 -31.41 17.05 -9.22
C LEU A 6 -31.08 15.63 -9.71
N ALA A 7 -32.08 14.79 -9.96
CA ALA A 7 -31.86 13.41 -10.40
C ALA A 7 -31.23 13.36 -11.81
N GLN A 8 -31.70 14.22 -12.71
CA GLN A 8 -31.14 14.32 -14.07
C GLN A 8 -29.67 14.77 -14.07
N MET A 9 -29.32 15.74 -13.22
CA MET A 9 -27.94 16.23 -13.09
C MET A 9 -27.04 15.18 -12.43
N THR A 10 -27.49 14.51 -11.38
CA THR A 10 -26.75 13.40 -10.76
C THR A 10 -26.47 12.29 -11.80
N LEU A 11 -27.48 11.93 -12.57
CA LEU A 11 -27.34 10.95 -13.64
C LEU A 11 -26.39 11.42 -14.76
N ALA A 12 -26.40 12.71 -15.08
CA ALA A 12 -25.48 13.29 -16.06
C ALA A 12 -24.02 13.22 -15.57
N TRP A 13 -23.76 13.49 -14.30
CA TRP A 13 -22.42 13.31 -13.70
C TRP A 13 -21.94 11.87 -13.72
N ILE A 14 -22.84 10.92 -13.38
CA ILE A 14 -22.52 9.50 -13.41
C ILE A 14 -22.22 9.03 -14.85
N ARG A 15 -23.07 9.44 -15.81
CA ARG A 15 -22.84 9.09 -17.22
C ARG A 15 -21.58 9.74 -17.79
N GLY A 16 -21.29 10.97 -17.39
CA GLY A 16 -20.07 11.68 -17.77
C GLY A 16 -18.84 10.90 -17.34
N PHE A 17 -18.77 10.51 -16.07
CA PHE A 17 -17.66 9.74 -15.54
C PHE A 17 -17.50 8.38 -16.24
N TYR A 18 -18.60 7.63 -16.41
CA TYR A 18 -18.56 6.31 -17.07
C TYR A 18 -18.14 6.37 -18.53
N ARG A 19 -18.35 7.49 -19.20
CA ARG A 19 -17.93 7.73 -20.59
C ARG A 19 -16.45 8.11 -20.73
N GLU A 20 -15.78 8.35 -19.64
CA GLU A 20 -14.33 8.62 -19.60
C GLU A 20 -13.58 7.37 -19.12
N PRO A 21 -13.22 6.41 -20.03
CA PRO A 21 -12.61 5.14 -19.64
C PRO A 21 -11.27 5.33 -18.91
N GLU A 22 -10.57 6.41 -19.19
CA GLU A 22 -9.33 6.78 -18.49
C GLU A 22 -9.60 7.07 -17.01
N ALA A 23 -10.66 7.84 -16.71
CA ALA A 23 -11.03 8.15 -15.33
C ALA A 23 -11.48 6.89 -14.59
N VAL A 24 -12.28 6.03 -15.24
CA VAL A 24 -12.72 4.74 -14.68
C VAL A 24 -11.52 3.84 -14.39
N PHE A 25 -10.55 3.78 -15.31
CA PHE A 25 -9.33 2.98 -15.09
C PHE A 25 -8.52 3.51 -13.89
N TRP A 26 -8.25 4.81 -13.81
CA TRP A 26 -7.45 5.36 -12.71
C TRP A 26 -8.11 5.24 -11.34
N VAL A 27 -9.44 5.33 -11.29
CA VAL A 27 -10.19 5.28 -10.03
C VAL A 27 -10.42 3.84 -9.56
N PHE A 28 -10.77 2.92 -10.45
CA PHE A 28 -11.13 1.54 -10.10
C PHE A 28 -10.06 0.53 -10.54
N GLY A 29 -9.62 0.60 -11.78
CA GLY A 29 -8.70 -0.38 -12.38
C GLY A 29 -7.31 -0.31 -11.76
N PHE A 30 -6.73 0.88 -11.69
CA PHE A 30 -5.36 1.05 -11.20
C PHE A 30 -5.14 0.56 -9.77
N PRO A 31 -5.97 0.89 -8.76
CA PRO A 31 -5.80 0.37 -7.41
C PRO A 31 -5.93 -1.16 -7.34
N ILE A 32 -6.84 -1.74 -8.11
CA ILE A 32 -7.04 -3.19 -8.17
C ILE A 32 -5.83 -3.88 -8.81
N VAL A 33 -5.34 -3.38 -9.96
CA VAL A 33 -4.15 -3.90 -10.63
C VAL A 33 -2.92 -3.79 -9.72
N LEU A 34 -2.78 -2.66 -9.02
CA LEU A 34 -1.68 -2.44 -8.10
C LEU A 34 -1.77 -3.37 -6.88
N ALA A 35 -2.97 -3.53 -6.29
CA ALA A 35 -3.20 -4.49 -5.21
C ALA A 35 -2.88 -5.93 -5.64
N PHE A 36 -3.30 -6.32 -6.84
CA PHE A 36 -3.04 -7.64 -7.39
C PHE A 36 -1.55 -7.86 -7.64
N ALA A 37 -0.88 -6.93 -8.34
CA ALA A 37 0.53 -7.03 -8.66
C ALA A 37 1.41 -7.07 -7.40
N LEU A 38 1.21 -6.14 -6.47
CA LEU A 38 1.98 -6.09 -5.23
C LEU A 38 1.57 -7.22 -4.28
N GLY A 39 0.29 -7.58 -4.22
CA GLY A 39 -0.18 -8.71 -3.42
C GLY A 39 0.45 -10.04 -3.83
N ILE A 40 0.65 -10.27 -5.14
CA ILE A 40 1.36 -11.45 -5.64
C ILE A 40 2.87 -11.31 -5.45
N ALA A 41 3.45 -10.14 -5.75
CA ALA A 41 4.88 -9.91 -5.64
C ALA A 41 5.40 -10.09 -4.21
N PHE A 42 4.61 -9.61 -3.23
CA PHE A 42 4.91 -9.69 -1.80
C PHE A 42 4.08 -10.77 -1.08
N LYS A 43 3.43 -11.66 -1.83
CA LYS A 43 2.81 -12.83 -1.21
C LYS A 43 3.90 -13.53 -0.39
N ASN A 44 3.67 -13.66 0.91
CA ASN A 44 4.56 -14.42 1.79
C ASN A 44 4.69 -15.85 1.23
N ARG A 45 5.62 -16.00 0.31
CA ARG A 45 6.24 -17.30 0.09
C ARG A 45 6.92 -17.54 1.42
N GLY A 46 6.61 -18.67 2.08
CA GLY A 46 7.44 -19.15 3.17
C GLY A 46 8.90 -18.99 2.74
N PRO A 47 9.87 -18.86 3.62
CA PRO A 47 11.25 -18.60 3.26
C PRO A 47 11.57 -19.49 2.06
N GLY A 48 11.67 -18.86 0.86
CA GLY A 48 11.99 -19.58 -0.37
C GLY A 48 13.32 -20.25 -0.12
N GLU A 49 13.53 -21.42 -0.68
CA GLU A 49 14.81 -22.13 -0.59
C GLU A 49 15.95 -21.14 -0.76
N LEU A 50 16.71 -20.94 0.31
CA LEU A 50 17.87 -20.04 0.29
C LEU A 50 18.96 -20.70 -0.55
N ARG A 51 19.26 -20.10 -1.69
CA ARG A 51 20.26 -20.63 -2.60
C ARG A 51 21.66 -20.44 -2.03
N VAL A 52 22.33 -21.53 -1.78
CA VAL A 52 23.68 -21.59 -1.21
C VAL A 52 24.64 -22.20 -2.20
N GLY A 53 25.75 -21.51 -2.45
CA GLY A 53 26.86 -22.06 -3.21
C GLY A 53 27.85 -22.80 -2.31
N VAL A 54 28.28 -23.98 -2.72
CA VAL A 54 29.43 -24.68 -2.11
C VAL A 54 30.59 -24.61 -3.11
N LEU A 55 31.71 -24.06 -2.68
CA LEU A 55 32.88 -23.96 -3.56
C LEU A 55 33.45 -25.34 -3.81
N ARG A 56 33.75 -25.66 -5.08
CA ARG A 56 34.36 -26.93 -5.45
C ARG A 56 35.69 -27.14 -4.72
N GLY A 57 35.84 -28.28 -4.07
CA GLY A 57 37.02 -28.64 -3.28
C GLY A 57 36.86 -29.97 -2.53
N ALA A 58 37.81 -30.29 -1.66
CA ALA A 58 37.65 -31.43 -0.79
C ALA A 58 36.42 -31.29 0.11
N GLN A 59 35.56 -32.30 0.19
CA GLN A 59 34.31 -32.37 0.97
C GLN A 59 33.12 -31.51 0.43
N ASP A 60 33.23 -30.95 -0.78
CA ASP A 60 32.15 -30.17 -1.40
C ASP A 60 30.85 -30.96 -1.54
N SER A 61 30.94 -32.21 -1.99
CA SER A 61 29.79 -33.09 -2.17
C SER A 61 29.13 -33.47 -0.85
N ALA A 62 29.91 -33.73 0.20
CA ALA A 62 29.37 -34.07 1.51
C ALA A 62 28.65 -32.87 2.14
N ILE A 63 29.25 -31.67 2.05
CA ILE A 63 28.61 -30.43 2.51
C ILE A 63 27.34 -30.14 1.71
N ALA A 64 27.40 -30.25 0.39
CA ALA A 64 26.23 -30.01 -0.47
C ALA A 64 25.09 -30.97 -0.16
N GLN A 65 25.36 -32.25 0.07
CA GLN A 65 24.32 -33.22 0.47
C GLN A 65 23.68 -32.90 1.80
N VAL A 66 24.45 -32.50 2.80
CA VAL A 66 23.90 -32.08 4.11
C VAL A 66 22.98 -30.86 3.95
N LEU A 67 23.36 -29.88 3.14
CA LEU A 67 22.57 -28.69 2.92
C LEU A 67 21.33 -28.94 2.08
N ASP A 68 21.40 -29.84 1.09
CA ASP A 68 20.28 -30.16 0.18
C ASP A 68 19.16 -30.96 0.86
N VAL A 69 19.49 -31.69 1.94
CA VAL A 69 18.49 -32.39 2.78
C VAL A 69 17.74 -31.40 3.69
N THR A 70 18.27 -30.20 3.88
CA THR A 70 17.65 -29.20 4.75
C THR A 70 16.56 -28.43 4.00
N PRO A 71 15.26 -28.48 4.38
CA PRO A 71 14.12 -27.99 3.60
C PRO A 71 14.16 -26.49 3.24
N ALA A 72 14.94 -25.71 3.98
CA ALA A 72 15.06 -24.26 3.75
C ALA A 72 16.21 -23.88 2.80
N LEU A 73 17.03 -24.86 2.37
CA LEU A 73 18.26 -24.60 1.63
C LEU A 73 18.24 -25.32 0.27
N ALA A 74 18.78 -24.66 -0.76
CA ALA A 74 19.08 -25.26 -2.05
C ALA A 74 20.58 -25.10 -2.32
N ALA A 75 21.34 -26.18 -2.20
CA ALA A 75 22.79 -26.16 -2.34
C ALA A 75 23.23 -26.51 -3.76
N ALA A 76 24.23 -25.79 -4.28
CA ALA A 76 24.86 -26.11 -5.55
C ALA A 76 26.39 -26.02 -5.46
N VAL A 77 27.09 -27.02 -5.95
CA VAL A 77 28.55 -26.98 -6.07
C VAL A 77 28.93 -26.07 -7.24
N LEU A 78 29.77 -25.08 -7.00
CA LEU A 78 30.13 -24.05 -7.96
C LEU A 78 31.64 -23.89 -8.08
N ASP A 79 32.11 -23.61 -9.30
CA ASP A 79 33.49 -23.19 -9.54
C ASP A 79 33.76 -21.77 -9.06
N SER A 80 35.00 -21.44 -8.71
CA SER A 80 35.33 -20.17 -8.03
C SER A 80 34.91 -18.93 -8.80
N GLY A 81 34.98 -18.92 -10.13
CA GLY A 81 34.58 -17.78 -10.97
C GLY A 81 33.06 -17.61 -10.99
N VAL A 82 32.32 -18.71 -11.13
CA VAL A 82 30.85 -18.70 -11.11
C VAL A 82 30.33 -18.33 -9.75
N ALA A 83 30.88 -18.93 -8.69
CA ALA A 83 30.48 -18.64 -7.30
C ALA A 83 30.63 -17.16 -6.95
N ARG A 84 31.77 -16.52 -7.29
CA ARG A 84 31.99 -15.09 -7.07
C ARG A 84 30.99 -14.22 -7.82
N THR A 85 30.69 -14.58 -9.08
CA THR A 85 29.71 -13.82 -9.88
C THR A 85 28.30 -13.95 -9.33
N GLN A 86 27.89 -15.18 -8.97
CA GLN A 86 26.56 -15.43 -8.42
C GLN A 86 26.36 -14.79 -7.06
N LEU A 87 27.37 -14.78 -6.20
CA LEU A 87 27.31 -14.08 -4.91
C LEU A 87 27.18 -12.57 -5.11
N ARG A 88 27.94 -11.96 -6.01
CA ARG A 88 27.89 -10.54 -6.32
C ARG A 88 26.53 -10.12 -6.91
N THR A 89 25.98 -10.95 -7.79
CA THR A 89 24.67 -10.67 -8.42
C THR A 89 23.47 -11.08 -7.56
N GLY A 90 23.71 -11.68 -6.37
CA GLY A 90 22.66 -12.10 -5.45
C GLY A 90 21.87 -13.32 -5.92
N ARG A 91 22.41 -14.10 -6.86
CA ARG A 91 21.81 -15.38 -7.27
C ARG A 91 21.97 -16.46 -6.22
N ILE A 92 23.03 -16.39 -5.40
CA ILE A 92 23.20 -17.15 -4.16
C ILE A 92 23.29 -16.18 -2.99
N ALA A 93 22.73 -16.58 -1.85
CA ALA A 93 22.71 -15.79 -0.62
C ALA A 93 24.02 -15.95 0.18
N LEU A 94 24.64 -17.13 0.10
CA LEU A 94 25.84 -17.49 0.84
C LEU A 94 26.72 -18.39 -0.03
N LEU A 95 28.04 -18.25 0.11
CA LEU A 95 29.04 -19.16 -0.43
C LEU A 95 29.78 -19.84 0.73
N VAL A 96 29.69 -21.17 0.79
CA VAL A 96 30.46 -22.01 1.70
C VAL A 96 31.76 -22.40 1.04
N VAL A 97 32.88 -22.10 1.68
CA VAL A 97 34.22 -22.51 1.26
C VAL A 97 34.64 -23.69 2.14
N PRO A 98 34.70 -24.91 1.62
CA PRO A 98 35.14 -26.05 2.37
C PRO A 98 36.59 -25.89 2.85
N GLY A 99 36.87 -26.33 4.06
CA GLY A 99 38.21 -26.24 4.65
C GLY A 99 38.18 -26.43 6.16
N SER A 100 39.34 -26.34 6.78
CA SER A 100 39.45 -26.33 8.23
C SER A 100 40.18 -25.06 8.66
N PRO A 101 39.48 -24.02 9.08
CA PRO A 101 38.04 -23.93 9.31
C PRO A 101 37.19 -23.78 8.03
N ILE A 102 35.90 -24.11 8.08
CA ILE A 102 34.93 -23.76 7.04
C ILE A 102 34.76 -22.23 7.02
N VAL A 103 34.76 -21.62 5.83
CA VAL A 103 34.61 -20.17 5.71
C VAL A 103 33.30 -19.82 4.98
N TYR A 104 32.51 -18.95 5.58
CA TYR A 104 31.30 -18.40 4.99
C TYR A 104 31.57 -17.05 4.35
N ARG A 105 31.25 -16.90 3.06
CA ARG A 105 31.34 -15.63 2.34
C ARG A 105 29.95 -15.17 1.98
N TYR A 106 29.52 -14.01 2.49
CA TYR A 106 28.21 -13.45 2.29
C TYR A 106 28.20 -11.94 2.45
N ASP A 107 27.16 -11.30 1.94
CA ASP A 107 26.94 -9.87 2.13
C ASP A 107 26.12 -9.66 3.42
N SER A 108 26.74 -9.10 4.45
CA SER A 108 26.11 -8.85 5.75
C SER A 108 25.00 -7.80 5.72
N THR A 109 24.88 -6.99 4.66
CA THR A 109 23.83 -5.99 4.51
C THR A 109 22.49 -6.61 4.05
N ARG A 110 22.54 -7.84 3.51
CA ARG A 110 21.37 -8.55 2.98
C ARG A 110 20.78 -9.46 4.04
N THR A 111 19.49 -9.30 4.32
CA THR A 111 18.77 -10.13 5.31
C THR A 111 18.77 -11.62 4.92
N GLU A 112 18.57 -11.93 3.64
CA GLU A 112 18.62 -13.29 3.11
C GLU A 112 19.97 -13.97 3.33
N SER A 113 21.06 -13.22 3.15
CA SER A 113 22.42 -13.73 3.36
C SER A 113 22.73 -14.03 4.83
N ARG A 114 22.21 -13.18 5.73
CA ARG A 114 22.34 -13.43 7.17
C ARG A 114 21.53 -14.64 7.62
N LEU A 115 20.32 -14.79 7.08
CA LEU A 115 19.48 -15.97 7.36
C LEU A 115 20.12 -17.23 6.81
N ALA A 116 20.59 -17.22 5.55
CA ALA A 116 21.31 -18.36 4.95
C ALA A 116 22.53 -18.78 5.78
N ARG A 117 23.27 -17.80 6.34
CA ARG A 117 24.40 -18.12 7.21
C ARG A 117 23.98 -18.88 8.46
N LEU A 118 22.89 -18.47 9.10
CA LEU A 118 22.40 -19.11 10.33
C LEU A 118 21.89 -20.52 10.04
N GLU A 119 21.10 -20.69 8.98
CA GLU A 119 20.55 -21.99 8.57
C GLU A 119 21.64 -22.97 8.15
N VAL A 120 22.64 -22.52 7.37
CA VAL A 120 23.77 -23.34 6.95
C VAL A 120 24.64 -23.74 8.15
N ASP A 121 24.91 -22.82 9.05
CA ASP A 121 25.70 -23.09 10.25
C ASP A 121 25.00 -24.12 11.14
N ASP A 122 23.70 -23.98 11.34
CA ASP A 122 22.89 -24.91 12.11
C ASP A 122 22.88 -26.33 11.47
N ALA A 123 22.63 -26.40 10.16
CA ALA A 123 22.62 -27.66 9.42
C ALA A 123 23.97 -28.40 9.49
N LEU A 124 25.08 -27.70 9.27
CA LEU A 124 26.41 -28.29 9.30
C LEU A 124 26.83 -28.70 10.72
N GLN A 125 26.48 -27.93 11.74
CA GLN A 125 26.78 -28.28 13.12
C GLN A 125 25.95 -29.48 13.60
N ARG A 126 24.67 -29.58 13.22
CA ARG A 126 23.84 -30.77 13.51
C ARG A 126 24.40 -32.01 12.81
N ALA A 127 24.81 -31.88 11.53
CA ALA A 127 25.47 -32.99 10.82
C ALA A 127 26.82 -33.39 11.48
N GLY A 128 27.50 -32.43 12.12
CA GLY A 128 28.71 -32.65 12.92
C GLY A 128 28.45 -33.25 14.31
N GLY A 129 27.21 -33.60 14.66
CA GLY A 129 26.87 -34.24 15.93
C GLY A 129 26.44 -33.25 17.06
N ARG A 130 26.18 -31.99 16.77
CA ARG A 130 25.60 -31.07 17.78
C ARG A 130 24.19 -31.54 18.16
N ALA A 131 23.98 -31.85 19.44
CA ALA A 131 22.67 -32.10 20.01
C ALA A 131 22.07 -30.82 20.59
N ASP A 132 20.80 -30.57 20.33
CA ASP A 132 20.10 -29.44 20.92
C ASP A 132 19.82 -29.70 22.40
N ALA A 133 20.16 -28.72 23.25
CA ALA A 133 20.01 -28.83 24.71
C ALA A 133 18.53 -28.83 25.16
N ALA A 134 17.63 -28.37 24.32
CA ALA A 134 16.20 -28.28 24.57
C ALA A 134 15.37 -28.81 23.40
N VAL A 135 14.26 -29.48 23.70
CA VAL A 135 13.26 -29.84 22.68
C VAL A 135 12.41 -28.61 22.40
N VAL A 136 12.52 -28.06 21.22
CA VAL A 136 11.74 -26.89 20.78
C VAL A 136 10.58 -27.39 19.90
N ARG A 137 9.39 -26.90 20.16
CA ARG A 137 8.21 -27.07 19.32
C ARG A 137 7.82 -25.71 18.74
N ASP A 138 7.83 -25.61 17.43
CA ASP A 138 7.36 -24.40 16.75
C ASP A 138 5.83 -24.39 16.74
N ASP A 139 5.25 -23.34 17.32
CA ASP A 139 3.85 -22.99 17.12
C ASP A 139 3.77 -21.80 16.17
N ARG A 140 3.43 -22.08 14.92
CA ARG A 140 3.37 -21.07 13.87
C ARG A 140 2.02 -20.37 13.91
N VAL A 141 2.00 -19.19 14.49
CA VAL A 141 0.82 -18.32 14.52
C VAL A 141 0.76 -17.51 13.23
N THR A 142 -0.31 -17.71 12.46
CA THR A 142 -0.62 -16.89 11.28
C THR A 142 -1.82 -16.02 11.62
N GLU A 143 -1.58 -14.87 12.23
CA GLU A 143 -2.65 -13.93 12.56
C GLU A 143 -3.04 -13.10 11.32
N PRO A 144 -4.35 -12.77 11.16
CA PRO A 144 -4.80 -11.77 10.20
C PRO A 144 -4.09 -10.43 10.47
N GLY A 145 -3.59 -9.80 9.41
CA GLY A 145 -2.84 -8.53 9.55
C GLY A 145 -1.32 -8.66 9.41
N ALA A 146 -0.77 -9.87 9.52
CA ALA A 146 0.67 -10.11 9.39
C ALA A 146 1.15 -10.09 7.93
N ARG A 147 0.26 -10.24 6.95
CA ARG A 147 0.60 -10.30 5.53
C ARG A 147 0.79 -8.89 4.97
N TYR A 148 1.70 -8.74 4.01
CA TYR A 148 1.89 -7.46 3.31
C TYR A 148 0.59 -6.92 2.69
N ILE A 149 -0.26 -7.80 2.16
CA ILE A 149 -1.54 -7.41 1.54
C ILE A 149 -2.53 -6.81 2.54
N ASP A 150 -2.53 -7.28 3.79
CA ASP A 150 -3.38 -6.74 4.86
C ASP A 150 -2.99 -5.30 5.19
N PHE A 151 -1.70 -4.98 5.08
CA PHE A 151 -1.16 -3.62 5.20
C PHE A 151 -1.48 -2.77 3.96
N LEU A 152 -1.42 -3.37 2.77
CA LEU A 152 -1.51 -2.68 1.49
C LEU A 152 -2.93 -2.20 1.16
N ILE A 153 -3.96 -3.05 1.35
CA ILE A 153 -5.35 -2.73 0.96
C ILE A 153 -5.86 -1.44 1.63
N PRO A 154 -5.75 -1.26 2.97
CA PRO A 154 -6.14 0.01 3.60
C PRO A 154 -5.31 1.20 3.10
N GLY A 155 -4.01 1.01 2.83
CA GLY A 155 -3.15 2.04 2.27
C GLY A 155 -3.56 2.49 0.87
N LEU A 156 -3.93 1.54 0.00
CA LEU A 156 -4.47 1.83 -1.33
C LEU A 156 -5.83 2.52 -1.26
N LEU A 157 -6.66 2.16 -0.29
CA LEU A 157 -7.94 2.83 -0.05
C LEU A 157 -7.71 4.30 0.30
N GLY A 158 -6.80 4.60 1.24
CA GLY A 158 -6.44 5.96 1.59
C GLY A 158 -5.85 6.74 0.42
N MET A 159 -4.97 6.12 -0.36
CA MET A 159 -4.39 6.71 -1.57
C MET A 159 -5.48 7.04 -2.61
N ASN A 160 -6.44 6.14 -2.80
CA ASN A 160 -7.55 6.35 -3.74
C ASN A 160 -8.47 7.50 -3.28
N LEU A 161 -8.79 7.56 -1.99
CA LEU A 161 -9.57 8.66 -1.40
C LEU A 161 -8.87 10.01 -1.59
N MET A 162 -7.55 10.06 -1.40
CA MET A 162 -6.76 11.27 -1.66
C MET A 162 -6.82 11.66 -3.14
N GLY A 163 -6.59 10.71 -4.04
CA GLY A 163 -6.66 10.95 -5.50
C GLY A 163 -8.04 11.45 -5.91
N SER A 164 -9.08 10.79 -5.45
CA SER A 164 -10.48 11.15 -5.70
C SER A 164 -10.83 12.55 -5.16
N GLY A 165 -10.30 12.93 -4.00
CA GLY A 165 -10.48 14.27 -3.44
C GLY A 165 -9.76 15.36 -4.23
N LEU A 166 -8.47 15.19 -4.51
CA LEU A 166 -7.67 16.20 -5.20
C LEU A 166 -8.06 16.29 -6.69
N TRP A 167 -7.96 15.19 -7.43
CA TRP A 167 -8.27 15.19 -8.85
C TRP A 167 -9.76 15.25 -9.14
N GLY A 168 -10.56 14.48 -8.41
CA GLY A 168 -11.99 14.45 -8.63
C GLY A 168 -12.71 15.76 -8.25
N VAL A 169 -12.30 16.43 -7.20
CA VAL A 169 -12.93 17.69 -6.75
C VAL A 169 -12.11 18.90 -7.16
N GLY A 170 -10.86 18.99 -6.73
CA GLY A 170 -10.03 20.17 -6.95
C GLY A 170 -9.77 20.45 -8.43
N PHE A 171 -9.30 19.44 -9.18
CA PHE A 171 -9.03 19.59 -10.60
C PHE A 171 -10.30 19.92 -11.42
N SER A 172 -11.42 19.26 -11.12
CA SER A 172 -12.70 19.49 -11.79
C SER A 172 -13.19 20.92 -11.64
N VAL A 173 -12.98 21.56 -10.48
CA VAL A 173 -13.32 22.97 -10.24
C VAL A 173 -12.48 23.89 -11.13
N VAL A 174 -11.17 23.68 -11.24
CA VAL A 174 -10.33 24.48 -12.12
C VAL A 174 -10.73 24.28 -13.58
N GLN A 175 -10.98 23.03 -14.00
CA GLN A 175 -11.45 22.73 -15.34
C GLN A 175 -12.80 23.39 -15.66
N ALA A 176 -13.75 23.34 -14.73
CA ALA A 176 -15.04 24.00 -14.90
C ALA A 176 -14.89 25.54 -15.00
N ARG A 177 -13.95 26.12 -14.23
CA ARG A 177 -13.65 27.55 -14.27
C ARG A 177 -13.01 27.95 -15.60
N THR A 178 -11.99 27.23 -16.05
CA THR A 178 -11.25 27.54 -17.31
C THR A 178 -12.12 27.35 -18.55
N LYS A 179 -12.99 26.31 -18.56
CA LYS A 179 -13.95 26.07 -19.64
C LYS A 179 -15.20 26.98 -19.60
N GLY A 180 -15.32 27.86 -18.61
CA GLY A 180 -16.47 28.77 -18.46
C GLY A 180 -17.79 28.07 -18.13
N LEU A 181 -17.74 26.79 -17.69
CA LEU A 181 -18.95 26.00 -17.39
C LEU A 181 -19.77 26.60 -16.24
N LEU A 182 -19.11 27.17 -15.24
CA LEU A 182 -19.79 27.82 -14.10
C LEU A 182 -20.70 28.97 -14.55
N LYS A 183 -20.25 29.78 -15.56
CA LYS A 183 -21.07 30.86 -16.12
C LYS A 183 -22.30 30.31 -16.86
N ARG A 184 -22.14 29.21 -17.56
CA ARG A 184 -23.24 28.55 -18.28
C ARG A 184 -24.29 28.00 -17.32
N PHE A 185 -23.86 27.38 -16.20
CA PHE A 185 -24.78 26.90 -15.17
C PHE A 185 -25.57 28.02 -14.50
N LEU A 186 -24.93 29.19 -14.27
CA LEU A 186 -25.61 30.34 -13.70
C LEU A 186 -26.67 30.94 -14.65
N ALA A 187 -26.59 30.68 -15.94
CA ALA A 187 -27.56 31.10 -16.93
C ALA A 187 -28.76 30.12 -17.07
N THR A 188 -28.74 28.98 -16.37
CA THR A 188 -29.87 28.04 -16.35
C THR A 188 -30.83 28.38 -15.23
N PRO A 189 -32.15 28.02 -15.33
CA PRO A 189 -33.15 28.24 -14.29
C PRO A 189 -32.97 27.36 -13.04
N MET A 190 -31.91 26.55 -12.99
CA MET A 190 -31.62 25.62 -11.89
C MET A 190 -31.11 26.36 -10.64
N ARG A 191 -31.54 25.93 -9.46
CA ARG A 191 -31.01 26.47 -8.20
C ARG A 191 -29.55 26.03 -7.98
N LYS A 192 -28.72 26.96 -7.48
CA LYS A 192 -27.29 26.66 -7.19
C LYS A 192 -27.15 25.47 -6.22
N SER A 193 -28.08 25.34 -5.27
CA SER A 193 -28.11 24.21 -4.33
C SER A 193 -28.37 22.87 -4.99
N GLU A 194 -29.21 22.81 -6.02
CA GLU A 194 -29.49 21.57 -6.76
C GLU A 194 -28.24 21.11 -7.53
N TYR A 195 -27.51 22.04 -8.13
CA TYR A 195 -26.22 21.74 -8.79
C TYR A 195 -25.20 21.18 -7.81
N LEU A 196 -24.97 21.87 -6.67
CA LEU A 196 -24.01 21.42 -5.67
C LEU A 196 -24.43 20.07 -5.06
N LEU A 197 -25.69 19.90 -4.74
CA LEU A 197 -26.22 18.67 -4.17
C LEU A 197 -26.11 17.49 -5.16
N SER A 198 -26.39 17.71 -6.44
CA SER A 198 -26.23 16.67 -7.46
C SER A 198 -24.77 16.22 -7.62
N TYR A 199 -23.83 17.17 -7.53
CA TYR A 199 -22.40 16.88 -7.56
C TYR A 199 -21.97 16.10 -6.32
N MET A 200 -22.36 16.54 -5.12
CA MET A 200 -22.06 15.85 -3.87
C MET A 200 -22.65 14.42 -3.86
N LEU A 201 -23.87 14.25 -4.34
CA LEU A 201 -24.55 12.95 -4.38
C LEU A 201 -23.84 12.00 -5.35
N SER A 202 -23.44 12.48 -6.53
CA SER A 202 -22.65 11.66 -7.46
C SER A 202 -21.29 11.27 -6.88
N ARG A 203 -20.60 12.19 -6.19
CA ARG A 203 -19.32 11.90 -5.51
C ARG A 203 -19.48 10.90 -4.38
N LEU A 204 -20.53 10.99 -3.59
CA LEU A 204 -20.83 10.01 -2.54
C LEU A 204 -21.08 8.61 -3.13
N LEU A 205 -21.83 8.54 -4.23
CA LEU A 205 -22.06 7.28 -4.91
C LEU A 205 -20.74 6.66 -5.44
N PHE A 206 -19.91 7.44 -6.11
CA PHE A 206 -18.60 6.97 -6.57
C PHE A 206 -17.72 6.53 -5.40
N LEU A 207 -17.71 7.28 -4.31
CA LEU A 207 -16.97 6.93 -3.10
C LEU A 207 -17.39 5.55 -2.56
N LEU A 208 -18.68 5.28 -2.48
CA LEU A 208 -19.20 3.98 -2.04
C LEU A 208 -18.78 2.86 -3.00
N LEU A 209 -18.80 3.12 -4.31
CA LEU A 209 -18.36 2.15 -5.31
C LEU A 209 -16.84 1.92 -5.24
N GLU A 210 -16.03 2.96 -5.08
CA GLU A 210 -14.57 2.88 -4.93
C GLU A 210 -14.16 2.04 -3.72
N VAL A 211 -14.75 2.35 -2.57
CA VAL A 211 -14.51 1.61 -1.32
C VAL A 211 -14.99 0.16 -1.45
N GLY A 212 -16.23 -0.02 -1.93
CA GLY A 212 -16.81 -1.35 -2.11
C GLY A 212 -16.02 -2.22 -3.08
N ALA A 213 -15.54 -1.65 -4.18
CA ALA A 213 -14.74 -2.38 -5.16
C ALA A 213 -13.39 -2.83 -4.57
N LEU A 214 -12.67 -1.93 -3.89
CA LEU A 214 -11.34 -2.25 -3.35
C LEU A 214 -11.42 -3.19 -2.13
N VAL A 215 -12.36 -2.93 -1.21
CA VAL A 215 -12.58 -3.80 -0.04
C VAL A 215 -13.12 -5.15 -0.48
N GLY A 216 -14.09 -5.18 -1.40
CA GLY A 216 -14.64 -6.42 -1.95
C GLY A 216 -13.59 -7.24 -2.70
N PHE A 217 -12.74 -6.60 -3.50
CA PHE A 217 -11.62 -7.24 -4.16
C PHE A 217 -10.61 -7.82 -3.15
N GLY A 218 -10.25 -7.05 -2.13
CA GLY A 218 -9.35 -7.50 -1.06
C GLY A 218 -9.90 -8.73 -0.32
N TRP A 219 -11.19 -8.70 0.00
CA TRP A 219 -11.88 -9.82 0.64
C TRP A 219 -11.95 -11.04 -0.27
N TRP A 220 -12.37 -10.89 -1.53
CA TRP A 220 -12.59 -12.01 -2.43
C TRP A 220 -11.31 -12.71 -2.90
N ILE A 221 -10.25 -11.94 -3.21
CA ILE A 221 -9.00 -12.49 -3.79
C ILE A 221 -7.95 -12.82 -2.73
N PHE A 222 -7.89 -12.03 -1.66
CA PHE A 222 -6.83 -12.13 -0.67
C PHE A 222 -7.31 -12.48 0.73
N ASP A 223 -8.63 -12.62 0.91
CA ASP A 223 -9.22 -12.85 2.23
C ASP A 223 -8.83 -11.77 3.26
N VAL A 224 -8.81 -10.52 2.79
CA VAL A 224 -8.59 -9.34 3.64
C VAL A 224 -9.94 -8.84 4.13
N GLY A 225 -10.30 -9.23 5.35
CA GLY A 225 -11.57 -8.85 5.98
C GLY A 225 -11.56 -7.45 6.58
N VAL A 226 -12.74 -7.00 6.97
CA VAL A 226 -12.91 -5.83 7.85
C VAL A 226 -13.24 -6.37 9.24
N HIS A 227 -12.26 -6.33 10.15
CA HIS A 227 -12.40 -6.87 11.51
C HIS A 227 -13.15 -5.90 12.44
N GLY A 228 -13.15 -4.60 12.12
CA GLY A 228 -13.93 -3.59 12.80
C GLY A 228 -15.35 -3.44 12.24
N THR A 229 -16.02 -2.34 12.59
CA THR A 229 -17.38 -2.08 12.13
C THR A 229 -17.38 -1.35 10.78
N PHE A 230 -18.32 -1.71 9.90
CA PHE A 230 -18.53 -0.98 8.65
C PHE A 230 -18.93 0.48 8.87
N ALA A 231 -19.54 0.80 10.01
CA ALA A 231 -19.84 2.18 10.39
C ALA A 231 -18.54 2.98 10.64
N ALA A 232 -17.56 2.40 11.32
CA ALA A 232 -16.26 3.04 11.52
C ALA A 232 -15.49 3.21 10.19
N LEU A 233 -15.52 2.20 9.32
CA LEU A 233 -14.95 2.29 7.98
C LEU A 233 -15.62 3.39 7.16
N GLY A 234 -16.95 3.45 7.17
CA GLY A 234 -17.73 4.50 6.51
C GLY A 234 -17.38 5.90 7.03
N LEU A 235 -17.24 6.06 8.35
CA LEU A 235 -16.86 7.34 8.95
C LEU A 235 -15.44 7.75 8.54
N CYS A 236 -14.46 6.85 8.61
CA CYS A 236 -13.09 7.12 8.13
C CYS A 236 -13.08 7.55 6.66
N THR A 237 -13.84 6.85 5.83
CA THR A 237 -13.96 7.12 4.40
C THR A 237 -14.59 8.48 4.14
N LEU A 238 -15.69 8.84 4.83
CA LEU A 238 -16.36 10.12 4.68
C LEU A 238 -15.48 11.29 5.16
N VAL A 239 -14.87 11.18 6.33
CA VAL A 239 -13.96 12.20 6.86
C VAL A 239 -12.74 12.36 5.96
N GLY A 240 -12.16 11.26 5.49
CA GLY A 240 -11.04 11.27 4.53
C GLY A 240 -11.41 11.94 3.21
N ALA A 241 -12.54 11.55 2.61
CA ALA A 241 -13.02 12.13 1.36
C ALA A 241 -13.28 13.64 1.50
N PHE A 242 -13.90 14.06 2.60
CA PHE A 242 -14.16 15.47 2.88
C PHE A 242 -12.86 16.26 3.06
N SER A 243 -11.91 15.71 3.83
CA SER A 243 -10.61 16.35 4.07
C SER A 243 -9.82 16.53 2.77
N PHE A 244 -9.71 15.48 1.96
CA PHE A 244 -8.98 15.57 0.68
C PHE A 244 -9.72 16.39 -0.38
N ALA A 245 -11.04 16.43 -0.35
CA ALA A 245 -11.80 17.39 -1.17
C ALA A 245 -11.47 18.83 -0.80
N GLY A 246 -11.41 19.14 0.50
CA GLY A 246 -10.97 20.44 1.00
C GLY A 246 -9.57 20.81 0.54
N LEU A 247 -8.60 19.90 0.74
CA LEU A 247 -7.23 20.08 0.26
C LEU A 247 -7.17 20.29 -1.27
N GLY A 248 -7.96 19.54 -2.03
CA GLY A 248 -8.09 19.73 -3.47
C GLY A 248 -8.60 21.11 -3.83
N LEU A 249 -9.62 21.62 -3.13
CA LEU A 249 -10.15 22.96 -3.32
C LEU A 249 -9.14 24.05 -2.92
N LEU A 250 -8.40 23.85 -1.83
CA LEU A 250 -7.34 24.75 -1.39
C LEU A 250 -6.26 24.89 -2.46
N VAL A 251 -5.78 23.77 -3.02
CA VAL A 251 -4.83 23.76 -4.13
C VAL A 251 -5.42 24.42 -5.39
N ALA A 252 -6.67 24.09 -5.72
CA ALA A 252 -7.41 24.65 -6.84
C ALA A 252 -7.63 26.17 -6.75
N SER A 253 -7.73 26.71 -5.52
CA SER A 253 -7.91 28.14 -5.29
C SER A 253 -6.74 28.98 -5.77
N ARG A 254 -5.53 28.43 -5.72
CA ARG A 254 -4.27 29.08 -6.13
C ARG A 254 -3.95 28.91 -7.61
N ALA A 255 -4.47 27.88 -8.27
CA ALA A 255 -4.17 27.58 -9.65
C ALA A 255 -5.09 28.34 -10.61
N LYS A 256 -4.50 28.96 -11.65
CA LYS A 256 -5.23 29.68 -12.70
C LYS A 256 -5.36 28.87 -13.99
N THR A 257 -4.49 27.89 -14.21
CA THR A 257 -4.44 27.05 -15.41
C THR A 257 -4.50 25.57 -15.04
N ILE A 258 -4.81 24.72 -16.01
CA ILE A 258 -4.87 23.26 -15.86
C ILE A 258 -3.48 22.71 -15.55
N GLU A 259 -2.43 23.23 -16.18
CA GLU A 259 -1.04 22.84 -15.98
C GLU A 259 -0.58 23.18 -14.55
N ALA A 260 -0.94 24.37 -14.06
CA ALA A 260 -0.57 24.81 -12.71
C ALA A 260 -1.25 23.94 -11.64
N VAL A 261 -2.54 23.62 -11.78
CA VAL A 261 -3.23 22.77 -10.81
C VAL A 261 -2.68 21.34 -10.83
N SER A 262 -2.38 20.80 -12.02
CA SER A 262 -1.78 19.47 -12.15
C SER A 262 -0.40 19.40 -11.47
N GLY A 263 0.45 20.40 -11.69
CA GLY A 263 1.76 20.50 -11.04
C GLY A 263 1.66 20.58 -9.51
N LEU A 264 0.78 21.44 -9.00
CA LEU A 264 0.56 21.60 -7.56
C LEU A 264 -0.02 20.33 -6.91
N MET A 265 -0.96 19.66 -7.57
CA MET A 265 -1.51 18.41 -7.08
C MET A 265 -0.45 17.31 -6.99
N ASN A 266 0.37 17.16 -8.03
CA ASN A 266 1.47 16.20 -7.99
C ASN A 266 2.49 16.54 -6.90
N LEU A 267 2.81 17.82 -6.70
CA LEU A 267 3.69 18.28 -5.64
C LEU A 267 3.19 17.89 -4.24
N VAL A 268 1.89 17.89 -4.03
CA VAL A 268 1.25 17.48 -2.76
C VAL A 268 1.14 15.96 -2.67
N MET A 269 0.73 15.28 -3.74
CA MET A 269 0.43 13.86 -3.74
C MET A 269 1.67 12.97 -3.69
N LEU A 270 2.70 13.28 -4.50
CA LEU A 270 3.88 12.40 -4.60
C LEU A 270 4.62 12.22 -3.27
N PRO A 271 4.91 13.29 -2.48
CA PRO A 271 5.49 13.10 -1.17
C PRO A 271 4.59 12.28 -0.24
N MET A 272 3.28 12.51 -0.27
CA MET A 272 2.33 11.76 0.57
C MET A 272 2.30 10.28 0.20
N TRP A 273 2.35 9.90 -1.08
CA TRP A 273 2.40 8.49 -1.49
C TRP A 273 3.60 7.75 -0.92
N ILE A 274 4.75 8.40 -0.91
CA ILE A 274 6.00 7.80 -0.44
C ILE A 274 6.07 7.80 1.08
N LEU A 275 5.69 8.89 1.72
CA LEU A 275 5.95 9.12 3.14
C LEU A 275 4.82 8.65 4.06
N SER A 276 3.59 8.47 3.54
CA SER A 276 2.39 8.23 4.38
C SER A 276 2.13 6.77 4.72
N GLY A 277 3.10 5.89 4.51
CA GLY A 277 2.89 4.50 4.86
C GLY A 277 1.91 3.74 3.96
N THR A 278 1.66 4.19 2.72
CA THR A 278 0.78 3.48 1.78
C THR A 278 1.35 2.15 1.36
N PHE A 279 2.62 2.13 0.94
CA PHE A 279 3.31 0.94 0.41
C PHE A 279 4.22 0.25 1.43
N PHE A 280 4.74 0.99 2.39
CA PHE A 280 5.61 0.48 3.45
C PHE A 280 5.44 1.34 4.71
N SER A 281 5.63 0.72 5.88
CA SER A 281 5.45 1.40 7.16
C SER A 281 6.38 2.61 7.29
N TYR A 282 5.83 3.75 7.71
CA TYR A 282 6.59 4.95 8.03
C TYR A 282 7.55 4.75 9.22
N ALA A 283 7.38 3.68 10.01
CA ALA A 283 8.32 3.30 11.06
C ALA A 283 9.73 2.94 10.54
N ARG A 284 9.88 2.72 9.21
CA ARG A 284 11.19 2.51 8.57
C ARG A 284 12.00 3.80 8.43
N PHE A 285 11.36 4.95 8.55
CA PHE A 285 12.04 6.24 8.52
C PHE A 285 12.68 6.56 9.88
N PRO A 286 13.72 7.42 9.91
CA PRO A 286 14.36 7.85 11.15
C PRO A 286 13.34 8.37 12.17
N GLU A 287 13.55 8.07 13.45
CA GLU A 287 12.61 8.42 14.53
C GLU A 287 12.29 9.92 14.57
N ALA A 288 13.27 10.79 14.27
CA ALA A 288 13.08 12.23 14.22
C ALA A 288 12.06 12.69 13.15
N MET A 289 11.82 11.91 12.09
CA MET A 289 10.86 12.22 11.04
C MET A 289 9.45 11.72 11.35
N GLN A 290 9.31 10.67 12.14
CA GLN A 290 8.04 9.99 12.38
C GLN A 290 6.92 10.91 12.90
N PRO A 291 7.15 11.87 13.83
CA PRO A 291 6.10 12.77 14.29
C PRO A 291 5.53 13.62 13.14
N PHE A 292 6.38 14.10 12.23
CA PHE A 292 5.95 14.87 11.06
C PHE A 292 5.17 14.00 10.07
N LEU A 293 5.60 12.74 9.89
CA LEU A 293 4.90 11.80 9.01
C LEU A 293 3.52 11.45 9.54
N ARG A 294 3.36 11.28 10.85
CA ARG A 294 2.06 11.04 11.50
C ARG A 294 1.09 12.21 11.38
N ALA A 295 1.61 13.43 11.27
CA ALA A 295 0.78 14.63 11.09
C ALA A 295 0.26 14.77 9.65
N LEU A 296 0.78 14.02 8.67
CA LEU A 296 0.29 14.05 7.30
C LEU A 296 -1.13 13.47 7.22
N PRO A 297 -2.04 14.10 6.46
CA PRO A 297 -3.44 13.67 6.39
C PRO A 297 -3.58 12.25 5.82
N LEU A 298 -2.76 11.86 4.85
CA LEU A 298 -2.81 10.51 4.30
C LEU A 298 -2.26 9.46 5.28
N THR A 299 -1.23 9.77 6.05
CA THR A 299 -0.72 8.88 7.10
C THR A 299 -1.80 8.61 8.14
N ALA A 300 -2.39 9.69 8.66
CA ALA A 300 -3.44 9.60 9.65
C ALA A 300 -4.67 8.82 9.13
N LEU A 301 -5.06 9.04 7.86
CA LEU A 301 -6.14 8.27 7.26
C LEU A 301 -5.77 6.79 7.12
N ASN A 302 -4.56 6.47 6.67
CA ASN A 302 -4.10 5.09 6.54
C ASN A 302 -4.06 4.38 7.90
N ASP A 303 -3.62 5.07 8.95
CA ASP A 303 -3.60 4.50 10.31
C ASP A 303 -5.02 4.27 10.83
N ALA A 304 -5.97 5.19 10.58
CA ALA A 304 -7.37 4.98 10.94
C ALA A 304 -8.00 3.81 10.17
N LEU A 305 -7.75 3.71 8.87
CA LEU A 305 -8.27 2.62 8.04
C LEU A 305 -7.69 1.25 8.45
N ARG A 306 -6.38 1.18 8.76
CA ARG A 306 -5.75 -0.03 9.28
C ARG A 306 -6.29 -0.41 10.64
N GLY A 307 -6.41 0.55 11.55
CA GLY A 307 -7.02 0.31 12.85
C GLY A 307 -8.40 -0.33 12.72
N VAL A 308 -9.24 0.14 11.79
CA VAL A 308 -10.56 -0.46 11.57
C VAL A 308 -10.48 -1.80 10.83
N MET A 309 -9.75 -1.87 9.72
CA MET A 309 -9.79 -3.05 8.84
C MET A 309 -8.97 -4.21 9.40
N VAL A 310 -7.81 -3.94 9.97
CA VAL A 310 -6.85 -4.97 10.40
C VAL A 310 -6.96 -5.23 11.89
N ASP A 311 -6.87 -4.16 12.71
CA ASP A 311 -6.79 -4.30 14.17
C ASP A 311 -8.18 -4.43 14.82
N GLY A 312 -9.28 -4.26 14.04
CA GLY A 312 -10.64 -4.30 14.59
C GLY A 312 -10.95 -3.17 15.58
N ALA A 313 -10.20 -2.07 15.51
CA ALA A 313 -10.29 -0.98 16.46
C ALA A 313 -11.69 -0.32 16.47
N SER A 314 -12.14 0.04 17.68
CA SER A 314 -13.36 0.84 17.86
C SER A 314 -13.15 2.29 17.40
N LEU A 315 -14.25 3.06 17.29
CA LEU A 315 -14.19 4.50 16.99
C LEU A 315 -13.30 5.28 17.96
N MET A 316 -13.25 4.88 19.22
CA MET A 316 -12.36 5.47 20.22
C MET A 316 -10.88 5.18 19.90
N GLY A 317 -10.57 3.96 19.45
CA GLY A 317 -9.20 3.55 19.10
C GLY A 317 -8.62 4.33 17.92
N ILE A 318 -9.47 4.79 17.00
CA ILE A 318 -9.07 5.57 15.83
C ILE A 318 -9.31 7.09 15.98
N ALA A 319 -9.77 7.55 17.16
CA ALA A 319 -10.15 8.95 17.37
C ALA A 319 -9.01 9.94 17.10
N VAL A 320 -7.79 9.59 17.50
CA VAL A 320 -6.61 10.46 17.30
C VAL A 320 -6.27 10.61 15.81
N PRO A 321 -6.01 9.53 15.05
CA PRO A 321 -5.72 9.68 13.62
C PRO A 321 -6.90 10.29 12.85
N LEU A 322 -8.14 9.93 13.17
CA LEU A 322 -9.31 10.53 12.55
C LEU A 322 -9.45 12.02 12.85
N GLY A 323 -9.09 12.44 14.06
CA GLY A 323 -9.03 13.85 14.47
C GLY A 323 -8.01 14.66 13.66
N VAL A 324 -6.84 14.08 13.37
CA VAL A 324 -5.83 14.71 12.48
C VAL A 324 -6.39 14.91 11.07
N VAL A 325 -7.05 13.89 10.51
CA VAL A 325 -7.69 13.99 9.18
C VAL A 325 -8.77 15.08 9.18
N ALA A 326 -9.62 15.11 10.20
CA ALA A 326 -10.69 16.12 10.34
C ALA A 326 -10.12 17.53 10.49
N ALA A 327 -9.02 17.71 11.24
CA ALA A 327 -8.34 18.99 11.39
C ALA A 327 -7.81 19.50 10.04
N TRP A 328 -7.19 18.65 9.24
CA TRP A 328 -6.77 19.00 7.88
C TRP A 328 -7.96 19.40 7.00
N GLY A 329 -9.07 18.69 7.10
CA GLY A 329 -10.31 19.07 6.43
C GLY A 329 -10.77 20.45 6.85
N ALA A 330 -10.89 20.72 8.15
CA ALA A 330 -11.31 22.01 8.66
C ALA A 330 -10.40 23.16 8.19
N VAL A 331 -9.08 23.00 8.33
CA VAL A 331 -8.10 24.02 7.89
C VAL A 331 -8.16 24.27 6.38
N SER A 332 -8.48 23.25 5.60
CA SER A 332 -8.54 23.38 4.13
C SER A 332 -9.75 24.19 3.62
N PHE A 333 -10.79 24.32 4.43
CA PHE A 333 -11.99 25.11 4.10
C PHE A 333 -11.95 26.52 4.68
N LEU A 334 -10.99 26.86 5.53
CA LEU A 334 -10.75 28.23 6.04
C LEU A 334 -9.90 29.05 5.06
#